data_27e4c5120ecfa78dac010c5b8e935262
#
_entry.id   27e4c5120ecfa78dac010c5b8e935262
#
_cell.length_a   1.000
_cell.length_b   1.000
_cell.length_c   1.000
_cell.angle_alpha   90.00
_cell.angle_beta   90.00
_cell.angle_gamma   90.00
#
_symmetry.space_group_name_H-M   'P 1'
#
loop_
_entity.id
_entity.type
_entity.pdbx_description
1 polymer ?
#
loop_
_entity_poly.entity_id
_entity_poly.type
_entity_poly.pdbx_seq_one_letter_code
_entity_poly.pdbx_strand_id
1 'polypeptide(L)'
;VMSLVVSNSSKKNYAVIGVDRKENIEIIDNINNGIFPIKSSDPKIEEYYQKSIKKGNFLATHDSSAYSHASVIIVDINLDVYKKSDSKGNLNSFNIDLNPFKNAIRTIGQNCKEDVLILVETTVPPGTCIKVVKPIIEEELIKRQLSVDKIKIGHSYERVMPGPEYINSIQNFYRVYSGVDENSAIETKKFLK
;
A
#
# COMPACT_ATOMS: atom_id res chain seq x y z
N VAL A 1 -4.51 -1.92 -8.09
CA VAL A 1 -5.20 -0.92 -8.92
C VAL A 1 -4.76 0.50 -8.57
N MET A 2 -4.61 0.88 -7.27
CA MET A 2 -4.07 2.19 -6.86
C MET A 2 -2.75 2.53 -7.57
N SER A 3 -1.82 1.59 -7.67
CA SER A 3 -0.55 1.76 -8.38
C SER A 3 -0.72 2.22 -9.82
N LEU A 4 -1.75 1.70 -10.53
CA LEU A 4 -2.06 2.10 -11.91
C LEU A 4 -2.63 3.52 -11.98
N VAL A 5 -3.45 3.91 -11.01
CA VAL A 5 -3.96 5.29 -10.93
C VAL A 5 -2.82 6.26 -10.68
N VAL A 6 -1.90 5.93 -9.76
CA VAL A 6 -0.73 6.76 -9.45
C VAL A 6 0.21 6.89 -10.65
N SER A 7 0.55 5.78 -11.33
CA SER A 7 1.46 5.79 -12.49
C SER A 7 0.88 6.54 -13.70
N ASN A 8 -0.45 6.65 -13.79
CA ASN A 8 -1.17 7.40 -14.83
C ASN A 8 -1.63 8.80 -14.39
N SER A 9 -1.21 9.27 -13.22
CA SER A 9 -1.58 10.61 -12.74
C SER A 9 -1.21 11.69 -13.77
N SER A 10 -2.14 12.61 -14.02
CA SER A 10 -1.91 13.80 -14.85
C SER A 10 -1.32 14.97 -14.06
N LYS A 11 -1.42 14.93 -12.73
CA LYS A 11 -0.97 16.03 -11.86
C LYS A 11 0.53 15.96 -11.57
N LYS A 12 1.08 14.76 -11.45
CA LYS A 12 2.50 14.51 -11.17
C LYS A 12 2.99 13.28 -11.93
N ASN A 13 4.24 13.31 -12.34
CA ASN A 13 4.90 12.13 -12.90
C ASN A 13 5.42 11.26 -11.76
N TYR A 14 4.78 10.11 -11.56
CA TYR A 14 5.24 9.09 -10.62
C TYR A 14 5.88 7.93 -11.37
N ALA A 15 6.99 7.44 -10.84
CA ALA A 15 7.47 6.09 -11.10
C ALA A 15 6.93 5.19 -9.97
N VAL A 16 6.35 4.06 -10.29
CA VAL A 16 5.75 3.14 -9.34
C VAL A 16 6.47 1.80 -9.38
N ILE A 17 6.90 1.33 -8.23
CA ILE A 17 7.53 0.03 -8.05
C ILE A 17 6.64 -0.80 -7.12
N GLY A 18 6.07 -1.88 -7.64
CA GLY A 18 5.39 -2.88 -6.84
C GLY A 18 6.43 -3.80 -6.18
N VAL A 19 6.42 -3.88 -4.85
CA VAL A 19 7.29 -4.81 -4.12
C VAL A 19 6.45 -5.92 -3.56
N ASP A 20 6.76 -7.16 -3.94
CA ASP A 20 6.08 -8.35 -3.45
C ASP A 20 7.11 -9.36 -2.92
N ARG A 21 6.62 -10.44 -2.33
CA ARG A 21 7.46 -11.50 -1.80
C ARG A 21 8.09 -12.31 -2.93
N LYS A 22 9.27 -12.90 -2.65
CA LYS A 22 10.01 -13.72 -3.62
C LYS A 22 9.21 -14.95 -4.10
N GLU A 23 8.32 -15.47 -3.26
CA GLU A 23 7.44 -16.59 -3.62
C GLU A 23 6.49 -16.26 -4.78
N ASN A 24 6.24 -14.96 -5.03
CA ASN A 24 5.40 -14.46 -6.11
C ASN A 24 6.19 -14.06 -7.36
N ILE A 25 7.40 -14.62 -7.56
CA ILE A 25 8.29 -14.25 -8.68
C ILE A 25 7.62 -14.40 -10.04
N GLU A 26 6.80 -15.43 -10.23
CA GLU A 26 6.06 -15.64 -11.49
C GLU A 26 5.07 -14.49 -11.77
N ILE A 27 4.40 -13.99 -10.74
CA ILE A 27 3.49 -12.83 -10.86
C ILE A 27 4.28 -11.57 -11.17
N ILE A 28 5.42 -11.37 -10.52
CA ILE A 28 6.33 -10.25 -10.74
C ILE A 28 6.82 -10.26 -12.20
N ASP A 29 7.28 -11.41 -12.69
CA ASP A 29 7.76 -11.56 -14.06
C ASP A 29 6.63 -11.32 -15.08
N ASN A 30 5.44 -11.84 -14.84
CA ASN A 30 4.27 -11.57 -15.68
C ASN A 30 3.95 -10.08 -15.76
N ILE A 31 3.93 -9.38 -14.63
CA ILE A 31 3.74 -7.93 -14.58
C ILE A 31 4.80 -7.22 -15.41
N ASN A 32 6.07 -7.55 -15.27
CA ASN A 32 7.14 -6.89 -16.00
C ASN A 32 7.16 -7.22 -17.51
N ASN A 33 6.58 -8.36 -17.90
CA ASN A 33 6.42 -8.79 -19.29
C ASN A 33 5.12 -8.32 -19.95
N GLY A 34 4.37 -7.43 -19.33
CA GLY A 34 3.16 -6.87 -19.90
C GLY A 34 1.90 -7.74 -19.73
N ILE A 35 1.93 -8.73 -18.84
CA ILE A 35 0.80 -9.61 -18.51
C ILE A 35 0.22 -9.18 -17.18
N PHE A 36 -0.98 -8.58 -17.21
CA PHE A 36 -1.63 -8.14 -15.98
C PHE A 36 -2.28 -9.32 -15.24
N PRO A 37 -1.97 -9.54 -13.95
CA PRO A 37 -2.36 -10.77 -13.25
C PRO A 37 -3.81 -10.78 -12.76
N ILE A 38 -4.51 -9.64 -12.81
CA ILE A 38 -5.86 -9.50 -12.26
C ILE A 38 -6.89 -9.42 -13.39
N LYS A 39 -7.83 -10.35 -13.41
CA LYS A 39 -9.01 -10.24 -14.25
C LYS A 39 -9.99 -9.23 -13.63
N SER A 40 -10.39 -8.24 -14.40
CA SER A 40 -11.35 -7.21 -13.97
C SER A 40 -12.42 -6.99 -15.03
N SER A 41 -13.61 -6.61 -14.56
CA SER A 41 -14.71 -6.14 -15.43
C SER A 41 -14.54 -4.67 -15.87
N ASP A 42 -13.58 -3.93 -15.28
CA ASP A 42 -13.25 -2.57 -15.71
C ASP A 42 -12.17 -2.61 -16.81
N PRO A 43 -12.48 -2.27 -18.06
CA PRO A 43 -11.51 -2.29 -19.16
C PRO A 43 -10.40 -1.25 -18.99
N LYS A 44 -10.63 -0.19 -18.20
CA LYS A 44 -9.62 0.84 -17.91
C LYS A 44 -8.43 0.29 -17.14
N ILE A 45 -8.58 -0.81 -16.43
CA ILE A 45 -7.47 -1.43 -15.68
C ILE A 45 -6.40 -1.91 -16.67
N GLU A 46 -6.79 -2.65 -17.70
CA GLU A 46 -5.86 -3.10 -18.75
C GLU A 46 -5.28 -1.90 -19.51
N GLU A 47 -6.12 -0.94 -19.90
CA GLU A 47 -5.67 0.27 -20.59
C GLU A 47 -4.60 1.03 -19.78
N TYR A 48 -4.86 1.27 -18.48
CA TYR A 48 -3.93 1.97 -17.59
C TYR A 48 -2.63 1.19 -17.40
N TYR A 49 -2.73 -0.11 -17.30
CA TYR A 49 -1.58 -0.98 -17.16
C TYR A 49 -0.68 -0.91 -18.40
N GLN A 50 -1.24 -1.14 -19.61
CA GLN A 50 -0.51 -1.07 -20.87
C GLN A 50 0.12 0.31 -21.09
N LYS A 51 -0.60 1.38 -20.71
CA LYS A 51 -0.07 2.75 -20.76
C LYS A 51 1.12 2.94 -19.84
N SER A 52 1.08 2.38 -18.63
CA SER A 52 2.18 2.48 -17.66
C SER A 52 3.41 1.69 -18.11
N ILE A 53 3.21 0.47 -18.64
CA ILE A 53 4.30 -0.34 -19.22
C ILE A 53 4.95 0.39 -20.39
N LYS A 54 4.15 0.90 -21.34
CA LYS A 54 4.66 1.67 -22.49
C LYS A 54 5.41 2.93 -22.06
N LYS A 55 4.95 3.60 -21.01
CA LYS A 55 5.60 4.78 -20.44
C LYS A 55 6.89 4.45 -19.68
N GLY A 56 7.09 3.19 -19.28
CA GLY A 56 8.26 2.72 -18.53
C GLY A 56 8.32 3.25 -17.09
N ASN A 57 7.19 3.62 -16.50
CA ASN A 57 7.12 4.16 -15.14
C ASN A 57 6.42 3.23 -14.14
N PHE A 58 6.27 1.97 -14.49
CA PHE A 58 5.71 0.93 -13.65
C PHE A 58 6.51 -0.37 -13.80
N LEU A 59 6.93 -0.93 -12.67
CA LEU A 59 7.58 -2.24 -12.62
C LEU A 59 7.24 -2.95 -11.30
N ALA A 60 7.51 -4.27 -11.24
CA ALA A 60 7.40 -5.06 -10.03
C ALA A 60 8.74 -5.72 -9.68
N THR A 61 9.01 -5.93 -8.40
CA THR A 61 10.22 -6.57 -7.90
C THR A 61 9.99 -7.30 -6.58
N HIS A 62 10.87 -8.23 -6.22
CA HIS A 62 10.96 -8.78 -4.88
C HIS A 62 12.11 -8.17 -4.05
N ASP A 63 12.88 -7.26 -4.65
CA ASP A 63 13.98 -6.60 -3.97
C ASP A 63 13.47 -5.44 -3.10
N SER A 64 13.56 -5.63 -1.78
CA SER A 64 13.14 -4.64 -0.79
C SER A 64 14.01 -3.37 -0.78
N SER A 65 15.19 -3.38 -1.39
CA SER A 65 16.02 -2.17 -1.55
C SER A 65 15.31 -1.06 -2.34
N ALA A 66 14.29 -1.41 -3.13
CA ALA A 66 13.42 -0.47 -3.83
C ALA A 66 12.78 0.57 -2.89
N TYR A 67 12.51 0.22 -1.64
CA TYR A 67 11.97 1.17 -0.65
C TYR A 67 12.90 2.35 -0.37
N SER A 68 14.22 2.19 -0.57
CA SER A 68 15.20 3.27 -0.38
C SER A 68 15.08 4.41 -1.39
N HIS A 69 14.39 4.18 -2.50
CA HIS A 69 14.16 5.18 -3.55
C HIS A 69 12.80 5.90 -3.38
N ALA A 70 11.90 5.35 -2.59
CA ALA A 70 10.55 5.86 -2.47
C ALA A 70 10.46 7.20 -1.72
N SER A 71 9.61 8.09 -2.19
CA SER A 71 9.12 9.25 -1.43
C SER A 71 7.77 8.98 -0.77
N VAL A 72 7.01 8.03 -1.31
CA VAL A 72 5.77 7.52 -0.73
C VAL A 72 5.78 6.00 -0.81
N ILE A 73 5.46 5.32 0.26
CA ILE A 73 5.28 3.87 0.32
C ILE A 73 3.82 3.60 0.68
N ILE A 74 3.11 2.93 -0.22
CA ILE A 74 1.73 2.49 0.01
C ILE A 74 1.77 1.05 0.52
N VAL A 75 1.16 0.82 1.67
CA VAL A 75 1.03 -0.50 2.28
C VAL A 75 -0.37 -1.03 2.00
N ASP A 76 -0.43 -2.01 1.08
CA ASP A 76 -1.66 -2.67 0.67
C ASP A 76 -1.47 -4.18 0.77
N ILE A 77 -1.62 -4.70 1.98
CA ILE A 77 -1.35 -6.10 2.33
C ILE A 77 -2.65 -6.75 2.77
N ASN A 78 -2.95 -7.92 2.22
CA ASN A 78 -4.12 -8.66 2.67
C ASN A 78 -4.02 -9.01 4.17
N LEU A 79 -5.09 -8.72 4.90
CA LEU A 79 -5.20 -8.98 6.32
C LEU A 79 -6.50 -9.73 6.61
N ASP A 80 -6.40 -11.06 6.65
CA ASP A 80 -7.55 -11.91 6.87
C ASP A 80 -8.01 -11.90 8.32
N VAL A 81 -9.32 -11.87 8.51
CA VAL A 81 -9.97 -12.02 9.80
C VAL A 81 -10.61 -13.40 9.89
N TYR A 82 -10.02 -14.26 10.70
CA TYR A 82 -10.58 -15.58 10.97
C TYR A 82 -11.75 -15.44 11.93
N LYS A 83 -12.94 -15.84 11.47
CA LYS A 83 -14.19 -15.73 12.23
C LYS A 83 -14.71 -17.11 12.59
N LYS A 84 -15.18 -17.27 13.83
CA LYS A 84 -15.97 -18.43 14.26
C LYS A 84 -17.39 -17.97 14.61
N SER A 85 -18.37 -18.58 13.96
CA SER A 85 -19.78 -18.30 14.18
C SER A 85 -20.48 -19.55 14.74
N ASP A 86 -21.57 -19.35 15.47
CA ASP A 86 -22.47 -20.43 15.89
C ASP A 86 -23.33 -20.93 14.71
N SER A 87 -24.18 -21.93 14.98
CA SER A 87 -25.10 -22.48 13.98
C SER A 87 -26.17 -21.50 13.50
N LYS A 88 -26.38 -20.37 14.20
CA LYS A 88 -27.30 -19.29 13.87
C LYS A 88 -26.60 -18.13 13.13
N GLY A 89 -25.29 -18.23 12.87
CA GLY A 89 -24.52 -17.20 12.21
C GLY A 89 -24.01 -16.07 13.13
N ASN A 90 -24.22 -16.16 14.45
CA ASN A 90 -23.70 -15.17 15.38
C ASN A 90 -22.19 -15.34 15.55
N LEU A 91 -21.45 -14.23 15.56
CA LEU A 91 -20.00 -14.23 15.73
C LEU A 91 -19.64 -14.61 17.19
N ASN A 92 -18.98 -15.76 17.37
CA ASN A 92 -18.52 -16.22 18.69
C ASN A 92 -17.11 -15.73 19.03
N SER A 93 -16.23 -15.69 18.01
CA SER A 93 -14.87 -15.18 18.18
C SER A 93 -14.29 -14.77 16.83
N PHE A 94 -13.27 -13.93 16.89
CA PHE A 94 -12.46 -13.59 15.72
C PHE A 94 -10.99 -13.57 16.13
N ASN A 95 -10.10 -13.79 15.16
CA ASN A 95 -8.66 -13.64 15.31
C ASN A 95 -8.09 -12.95 14.08
N ILE A 96 -7.13 -12.07 14.30
CA ILE A 96 -6.39 -11.37 13.24
C ILE A 96 -4.91 -11.67 13.44
N ASP A 97 -4.31 -12.35 12.47
CA ASP A 97 -2.85 -12.53 12.47
C ASP A 97 -2.18 -11.28 11.86
N LEU A 98 -1.61 -10.45 12.73
CA LEU A 98 -0.86 -9.26 12.31
C LEU A 98 0.61 -9.56 11.97
N ASN A 99 1.10 -10.79 12.09
CA ASN A 99 2.52 -11.09 11.88
C ASN A 99 2.97 -10.83 10.44
N PRO A 100 2.24 -11.25 9.38
CA PRO A 100 2.61 -10.91 8.01
C PRO A 100 2.68 -9.39 7.77
N PHE A 101 1.71 -8.65 8.31
CA PHE A 101 1.69 -7.18 8.24
C PHE A 101 2.89 -6.58 8.97
N LYS A 102 3.16 -6.98 10.22
CA LYS A 102 4.32 -6.50 11.00
C LYS A 102 5.65 -6.79 10.30
N ASN A 103 5.79 -7.97 9.69
CA ASN A 103 7.00 -8.33 8.95
C ASN A 103 7.21 -7.42 7.74
N ALA A 104 6.16 -7.12 6.99
CA ALA A 104 6.25 -6.19 5.86
C ALA A 104 6.60 -4.77 6.33
N ILE A 105 5.99 -4.28 7.42
CA ILE A 105 6.34 -2.97 8.01
C ILE A 105 7.80 -2.96 8.46
N ARG A 106 8.31 -4.03 9.05
CA ARG A 106 9.72 -4.15 9.43
C ARG A 106 10.64 -4.10 8.21
N THR A 107 10.31 -4.82 7.14
CA THR A 107 11.07 -4.78 5.87
C THR A 107 11.10 -3.37 5.29
N ILE A 108 9.99 -2.64 5.34
CA ILE A 108 9.94 -1.24 4.95
C ILE A 108 10.90 -0.40 5.81
N GLY A 109 10.82 -0.50 7.13
CA GLY A 109 11.68 0.24 8.07
C GLY A 109 13.18 -0.04 7.88
N GLN A 110 13.53 -1.28 7.53
CA GLN A 110 14.92 -1.69 7.22
C GLN A 110 15.48 -1.04 5.96
N ASN A 111 14.64 -0.56 5.06
CA ASN A 111 15.08 -0.12 3.74
C ASN A 111 14.67 1.32 3.40
N CYS A 112 13.62 1.88 3.98
CA CYS A 112 13.10 3.18 3.62
C CYS A 112 14.00 4.36 4.03
N LYS A 113 13.73 5.54 3.46
CA LYS A 113 14.32 6.81 3.90
C LYS A 113 13.68 7.31 5.19
N GLU A 114 14.36 8.18 5.92
CA GLU A 114 13.85 8.79 7.15
C GLU A 114 12.73 9.83 6.93
N ASP A 115 12.59 10.36 5.72
CA ASP A 115 11.62 11.42 5.37
C ASP A 115 10.45 10.92 4.49
N VAL A 116 10.30 9.61 4.33
CA VAL A 116 9.26 9.00 3.51
C VAL A 116 7.88 9.15 4.13
N LEU A 117 6.84 9.23 3.28
CA LEU A 117 5.46 9.03 3.70
C LEU A 117 5.10 7.54 3.58
N ILE A 118 4.74 6.90 4.68
CA ILE A 118 4.17 5.55 4.71
C ILE A 118 2.65 5.68 4.82
N LEU A 119 1.93 5.32 3.76
CA LEU A 119 0.47 5.35 3.70
C LEU A 119 -0.07 3.92 3.81
N VAL A 120 -0.72 3.62 4.93
CA VAL A 120 -1.39 2.34 5.12
C VAL A 120 -2.78 2.39 4.50
N GLU A 121 -2.98 1.63 3.41
CA GLU A 121 -4.30 1.45 2.76
C GLU A 121 -4.99 0.16 3.21
N THR A 122 -4.25 -0.81 3.71
CA THR A 122 -4.82 -2.01 4.34
C THR A 122 -5.84 -1.62 5.42
N THR A 123 -7.02 -2.25 5.39
CA THR A 123 -8.01 -2.11 6.47
C THR A 123 -7.46 -2.77 7.73
N VAL A 124 -7.15 -1.96 8.73
CA VAL A 124 -6.54 -2.39 9.99
C VAL A 124 -7.38 -1.94 11.20
N PRO A 125 -7.29 -2.61 12.34
CA PRO A 125 -7.96 -2.18 13.56
C PRO A 125 -7.57 -0.75 13.98
N PRO A 126 -8.48 0.03 14.58
CA PRO A 126 -8.17 1.36 15.07
C PRO A 126 -6.94 1.38 15.98
N GLY A 127 -6.08 2.38 15.77
CA GLY A 127 -4.83 2.54 16.54
C GLY A 127 -3.63 1.73 16.00
N THR A 128 -3.80 0.89 14.97
CA THR A 128 -2.69 0.09 14.41
C THR A 128 -1.53 0.96 13.93
N CYS A 129 -1.78 2.09 13.27
CA CYS A 129 -0.70 2.97 12.81
C CYS A 129 0.15 3.52 13.96
N ILE A 130 -0.48 3.90 15.08
CA ILE A 130 0.24 4.45 16.25
C ILE A 130 0.89 3.33 17.07
N LYS A 131 0.19 2.21 17.28
CA LYS A 131 0.62 1.16 18.22
C LYS A 131 1.48 0.07 17.61
N VAL A 132 1.46 -0.07 16.28
CA VAL A 132 2.17 -1.14 15.57
C VAL A 132 3.11 -0.58 14.51
N VAL A 133 2.58 0.22 13.55
CA VAL A 133 3.40 0.69 12.41
C VAL A 133 4.51 1.62 12.88
N LYS A 134 4.13 2.68 13.61
CA LYS A 134 5.09 3.70 14.06
C LYS A 134 6.22 3.11 14.90
N PRO A 135 5.98 2.32 15.95
CA PRO A 135 7.08 1.75 16.76
C PRO A 135 8.02 0.85 15.97
N ILE A 136 7.50 0.04 15.04
CA ILE A 136 8.34 -0.85 14.21
C ILE A 136 9.23 -0.03 13.29
N ILE A 137 8.69 1.00 12.63
CA ILE A 137 9.47 1.85 11.73
C ILE A 137 10.55 2.62 12.52
N GLU A 138 10.19 3.22 13.65
CA GLU A 138 11.14 3.95 14.52
C GLU A 138 12.27 3.04 15.01
N GLU A 139 11.95 1.82 15.45
CA GLU A 139 12.95 0.81 15.85
C GLU A 139 13.96 0.52 14.74
N GLU A 140 13.49 0.29 13.51
CA GLU A 140 14.37 -0.03 12.39
C GLU A 140 15.18 1.19 11.90
N LEU A 141 14.62 2.40 11.95
CA LEU A 141 15.36 3.63 11.65
C LEU A 141 16.47 3.87 12.68
N ILE A 142 16.20 3.70 13.98
CA ILE A 142 17.19 3.84 15.06
C ILE A 142 18.34 2.83 14.88
N LYS A 143 18.05 1.56 14.57
CA LYS A 143 19.08 0.54 14.25
C LYS A 143 19.99 0.97 13.12
N ARG A 144 19.49 1.75 12.17
CA ARG A 144 20.21 2.29 11.01
C ARG A 144 20.83 3.67 11.29
N GLN A 145 20.75 4.19 12.52
CA GLN A 145 21.24 5.52 12.92
C GLN A 145 20.61 6.67 12.13
N LEU A 146 19.32 6.52 11.74
CA LEU A 146 18.53 7.52 11.05
C LEU A 146 17.59 8.24 12.02
N SER A 147 17.21 9.48 11.66
CA SER A 147 16.24 10.25 12.46
C SER A 147 14.84 9.69 12.33
N VAL A 148 14.11 9.67 13.44
CA VAL A 148 12.68 9.29 13.49
C VAL A 148 11.75 10.50 13.37
N ASP A 149 12.27 11.74 13.45
CA ASP A 149 11.43 12.95 13.52
C ASP A 149 10.80 13.33 12.17
N LYS A 150 11.34 12.83 11.08
CA LYS A 150 10.91 13.19 9.73
C LYS A 150 9.95 12.19 9.09
N ILE A 151 9.81 10.99 9.69
CA ILE A 151 8.93 9.96 9.16
C ILE A 151 7.47 10.40 9.25
N LYS A 152 6.72 10.13 8.20
CA LYS A 152 5.30 10.45 8.12
C LYS A 152 4.52 9.16 7.94
N ILE A 153 3.49 8.95 8.75
CA ILE A 153 2.66 7.75 8.70
C ILE A 153 1.20 8.17 8.62
N GLY A 154 0.56 7.82 7.52
CA GLY A 154 -0.85 8.08 7.27
C GLY A 154 -1.64 6.78 7.14
N HIS A 155 -2.95 6.91 7.26
CA HIS A 155 -3.91 5.85 6.98
C HIS A 155 -5.04 6.37 6.10
N SER A 156 -5.38 5.61 5.07
CA SER A 156 -6.54 5.88 4.22
C SER A 156 -7.01 4.56 3.61
N TYR A 157 -7.93 3.90 4.28
CA TYR A 157 -8.43 2.61 3.80
C TYR A 157 -9.11 2.71 2.43
N GLU A 158 -8.92 1.69 1.62
CA GLU A 158 -9.55 1.53 0.31
C GLU A 158 -11.06 1.27 0.48
N ARG A 159 -11.88 2.03 -0.25
CA ARG A 159 -13.35 1.93 -0.21
C ARG A 159 -13.98 1.46 -1.51
N VAL A 160 -13.18 0.98 -2.42
CA VAL A 160 -13.65 0.64 -3.76
C VAL A 160 -14.12 -0.80 -3.83
N MET A 161 -15.26 -0.99 -4.45
CA MET A 161 -15.72 -2.33 -4.80
C MET A 161 -15.25 -2.67 -6.23
N PRO A 162 -14.63 -3.85 -6.43
CA PRO A 162 -14.31 -4.32 -7.76
C PRO A 162 -15.57 -4.34 -8.64
N GLY A 163 -15.48 -3.74 -9.82
CA GLY A 163 -16.61 -3.62 -10.74
C GLY A 163 -16.23 -2.87 -12.02
N PRO A 164 -17.20 -2.59 -12.92
CA PRO A 164 -16.95 -1.95 -14.22
C PRO A 164 -16.36 -0.52 -14.13
N GLU A 165 -16.53 0.14 -12.97
CA GLU A 165 -16.08 1.52 -12.73
C GLU A 165 -14.97 1.59 -11.66
N TYR A 166 -14.11 0.56 -11.57
CA TYR A 166 -13.13 0.45 -10.50
C TYR A 166 -12.12 1.60 -10.51
N ILE A 167 -11.51 1.91 -11.66
CA ILE A 167 -10.58 3.04 -11.80
C ILE A 167 -11.25 4.38 -11.46
N ASN A 168 -12.45 4.60 -12.01
CA ASN A 168 -13.21 5.82 -11.74
C ASN A 168 -13.52 5.99 -10.25
N SER A 169 -13.85 4.91 -9.56
CA SER A 169 -14.13 4.93 -8.13
C SER A 169 -12.89 5.31 -7.31
N ILE A 170 -11.71 4.78 -7.64
CA ILE A 170 -10.45 5.16 -6.97
C ILE A 170 -10.15 6.64 -7.17
N GLN A 171 -10.38 7.16 -8.38
CA GLN A 171 -10.04 8.56 -8.72
C GLN A 171 -11.00 9.57 -8.11
N ASN A 172 -12.28 9.24 -7.97
CA ASN A 172 -13.32 10.23 -7.73
C ASN A 172 -14.09 10.08 -6.42
N PHE A 173 -13.99 8.92 -5.72
CA PHE A 173 -14.65 8.77 -4.44
C PHE A 173 -13.94 9.54 -3.33
N TYR A 174 -14.73 10.09 -2.42
CA TYR A 174 -14.18 10.72 -1.22
C TYR A 174 -13.37 9.73 -0.40
N ARG A 175 -12.16 10.13 -0.04
CA ARG A 175 -11.29 9.36 0.82
C ARG A 175 -11.25 9.92 2.23
N VAL A 176 -11.43 9.04 3.21
CA VAL A 176 -11.16 9.35 4.61
C VAL A 176 -9.69 9.05 4.87
N TYR A 177 -8.99 10.00 5.46
CA TYR A 177 -7.58 9.84 5.79
C TYR A 177 -7.29 10.35 7.21
N SER A 178 -6.21 9.86 7.77
CA SER A 178 -5.66 10.33 9.05
C SER A 178 -4.13 10.26 9.03
N GLY A 179 -3.48 10.90 10.00
CA GLY A 179 -2.05 10.78 10.25
C GLY A 179 -1.82 10.44 11.72
N VAL A 180 -0.64 9.88 12.03
CA VAL A 180 -0.21 9.67 13.42
C VAL A 180 0.09 10.98 14.15
N ASP A 181 0.29 12.05 13.39
CA ASP A 181 0.45 13.43 13.80
C ASP A 181 -0.07 14.39 12.71
N GLU A 182 -0.06 15.69 12.98
CA GLU A 182 -0.58 16.69 12.05
C GLU A 182 0.20 16.74 10.74
N ASN A 183 1.53 16.65 10.78
CA ASN A 183 2.36 16.65 9.58
C ASN A 183 2.09 15.43 8.71
N SER A 184 1.95 14.25 9.29
CA SER A 184 1.55 13.03 8.60
C SER A 184 0.18 13.16 7.92
N ALA A 185 -0.80 13.80 8.59
CA ALA A 185 -2.12 14.04 8.00
C ALA A 185 -2.05 15.01 6.83
N ILE A 186 -1.26 16.09 6.92
CA ILE A 186 -1.05 17.07 5.85
C ILE A 186 -0.42 16.40 4.63
N GLU A 187 0.65 15.63 4.79
CA GLU A 187 1.34 14.96 3.69
C GLU A 187 0.46 13.87 3.04
N THR A 188 -0.29 13.11 3.85
CA THR A 188 -1.29 12.16 3.35
C THR A 188 -2.33 12.87 2.47
N LYS A 189 -2.89 13.99 2.94
CA LYS A 189 -3.83 14.80 2.17
C LYS A 189 -3.25 15.30 0.85
N LYS A 190 -1.99 15.75 0.85
CA LYS A 190 -1.31 16.22 -0.37
C LYS A 190 -1.12 15.10 -1.39
N PHE A 191 -0.86 13.89 -0.94
CA PHE A 191 -0.71 12.74 -1.83
C PHE A 191 -2.04 12.29 -2.43
N LEU A 192 -3.12 12.27 -1.64
CA LEU A 192 -4.44 11.79 -2.06
C LEU A 192 -5.25 12.78 -2.92
N LYS A 193 -4.81 14.03 -3.07
CA LYS A 193 -5.41 15.05 -3.92
C LYS A 193 -4.87 15.04 -5.36
#